data_2f04920586d5e1cf6ae576ebedff1e87
#
_entry.id   2f04920586d5e1cf6ae576ebedff1e87
#
_cell.length_a   1.000
_cell.length_b   1.000
_cell.length_c   1.000
_cell.angle_alpha   90.00
_cell.angle_beta   90.00
_cell.angle_gamma   90.00
#
_symmetry.space_group_name_H-M   'P 1'
#
loop_
_entity.id
_entity.type
_entity.pdbx_description
1 polymer ?
#
loop_
_entity_poly.entity_id
_entity_poly.type
_entity_poly.pdbx_seq_one_letter_code
_entity_poly.pdbx_strand_id
1 'polypeptide(L)'
;MAAETKQSTALTSPGYFVPFMIVAALFFIFGFITNLNMGLVPDLKKIFEIQGLATWQAMMANGAFFTAYFVFSGPTGRLIEAIGYKRTMVVSLFVQVLGALLFVPAAQKVSFPLFLLAIFVVGAGVAALQTAANPYVSILGPEQTASIRLNLAQALNSLGGTFAPWVAGTFILTTTVLNPAVVATQSAAEQHAYQLTIADTVRVPYLVIAFALVILGIAVAFTRLPHVEATQQFRPAKEGDPLLGRSIWGYRHTVLGALGIFMYVGVEVGLATTMVLYFSDTLHGGLHALTAPEAQKLVLFYWLGALVGRLLGSWMLTKIGAGKLLGIFGTIAAALVVLSIFTSGYVAIGCLVLAGFFNSIMFPNIFTLGIARLGPMTSKGSGLIMTAVWGGALIPVFIGWLVDNTNYQWALVVPVICYLYIAFYGFVGHKPTRTVTV
;
A
#
# COMPACT_ATOMS: atom_id res chain seq x y z
N MET A 1 40.67 -1.27 -25.46
CA MET A 1 40.35 -1.93 -24.17
C MET A 1 39.46 -0.99 -23.37
N ALA A 2 38.13 -1.15 -23.45
CA ALA A 2 37.22 -0.42 -22.63
C ALA A 2 37.31 -0.99 -21.21
N ALA A 3 37.65 -0.15 -20.24
CA ALA A 3 37.65 -0.52 -18.84
C ALA A 3 36.21 -0.91 -18.47
N GLU A 4 35.96 -2.18 -18.17
CA GLU A 4 34.76 -2.62 -17.49
C GLU A 4 34.66 -1.86 -16.15
N THR A 5 33.86 -0.82 -16.11
CA THR A 5 33.50 -0.15 -14.87
C THR A 5 32.84 -1.20 -14.00
N LYS A 6 33.54 -1.69 -12.97
CA LYS A 6 32.98 -2.56 -11.94
C LYS A 6 31.70 -1.90 -11.46
N GLN A 7 30.54 -2.51 -11.82
CA GLN A 7 29.24 -2.05 -11.37
C GLN A 7 29.24 -2.04 -9.84
N SER A 8 29.00 -0.88 -9.25
CA SER A 8 28.96 -0.74 -7.79
C SER A 8 27.80 -1.57 -7.24
N THR A 9 28.12 -2.60 -6.44
CA THR A 9 27.14 -3.42 -5.72
C THR A 9 26.76 -2.81 -4.36
N ALA A 10 27.23 -1.59 -4.08
CA ALA A 10 26.93 -0.89 -2.83
C ALA A 10 25.41 -0.63 -2.70
N LEU A 11 24.88 -0.87 -1.51
CA LEU A 11 23.45 -0.64 -1.22
C LEU A 11 23.11 0.86 -1.34
N THR A 12 23.96 1.72 -0.79
CA THR A 12 23.81 3.19 -0.81
C THR A 12 25.10 3.85 -1.30
N SER A 13 24.99 5.08 -1.77
CA SER A 13 26.18 5.93 -1.98
C SER A 13 26.88 6.23 -0.65
N PRO A 14 28.20 6.54 -0.66
CA PRO A 14 28.94 6.89 0.55
C PRO A 14 28.23 8.00 1.35
N GLY A 15 28.07 7.81 2.65
CA GLY A 15 27.40 8.77 3.54
C GLY A 15 25.87 8.74 3.50
N TYR A 16 25.22 7.94 2.64
CA TYR A 16 23.75 7.92 2.51
C TYR A 16 23.07 6.77 3.26
N PHE A 17 23.80 5.94 3.98
CA PHE A 17 23.23 4.84 4.75
C PHE A 17 22.30 5.33 5.87
N VAL A 18 22.74 6.33 6.66
CA VAL A 18 21.91 6.90 7.73
C VAL A 18 20.65 7.58 7.19
N PRO A 19 20.73 8.47 6.18
CA PRO A 19 19.52 8.97 5.48
C PRO A 19 18.58 7.86 4.99
N PHE A 20 19.11 6.79 4.42
CA PHE A 20 18.32 5.64 4.00
C PHE A 20 17.58 5.02 5.17
N MET A 21 18.24 4.74 6.30
CA MET A 21 17.62 4.13 7.48
C MET A 21 16.51 5.01 8.07
N ILE A 22 16.71 6.34 8.10
CA ILE A 22 15.71 7.28 8.61
C ILE A 22 14.45 7.26 7.73
N VAL A 23 14.63 7.32 6.41
CA VAL A 23 13.47 7.29 5.50
C VAL A 23 12.84 5.89 5.47
N ALA A 24 13.63 4.83 5.57
CA ALA A 24 13.11 3.46 5.69
C ALA A 24 12.24 3.28 6.95
N ALA A 25 12.57 3.94 8.07
CA ALA A 25 11.74 3.93 9.27
C ALA A 25 10.35 4.57 9.03
N LEU A 26 10.22 5.54 8.12
CA LEU A 26 8.91 6.09 7.74
C LEU A 26 8.02 5.03 7.10
N PHE A 27 8.60 4.06 6.42
CA PHE A 27 7.84 2.96 5.83
C PHE A 27 7.16 2.08 6.88
N PHE A 28 7.80 1.87 8.03
CA PHE A 28 7.15 1.20 9.15
C PHE A 28 5.89 1.96 9.60
N ILE A 29 6.00 3.28 9.76
CA ILE A 29 4.89 4.13 10.23
C ILE A 29 3.72 4.12 9.26
N PHE A 30 3.96 4.29 7.94
CA PHE A 30 2.82 4.28 7.02
C PHE A 30 2.23 2.88 6.81
N GLY A 31 3.03 1.81 6.91
CA GLY A 31 2.52 0.44 6.93
C GLY A 31 1.63 0.19 8.15
N PHE A 32 2.06 0.67 9.32
CA PHE A 32 1.28 0.61 10.54
C PHE A 32 -0.05 1.36 10.40
N ILE A 33 -0.02 2.62 9.97
CA ILE A 33 -1.22 3.45 9.81
C ILE A 33 -2.18 2.88 8.76
N THR A 34 -1.66 2.42 7.62
CA THR A 34 -2.48 1.83 6.55
C THR A 34 -3.25 0.61 7.05
N ASN A 35 -2.57 -0.31 7.73
CA ASN A 35 -3.21 -1.52 8.23
C ASN A 35 -4.13 -1.25 9.42
N LEU A 36 -3.80 -0.27 10.26
CA LEU A 36 -4.69 0.16 11.33
C LEU A 36 -6.01 0.73 10.76
N ASN A 37 -5.94 1.55 9.71
CA ASN A 37 -7.14 2.08 9.04
C ASN A 37 -7.97 0.97 8.38
N MET A 38 -7.33 -0.03 7.75
CA MET A 38 -8.05 -1.19 7.21
C MET A 38 -8.78 -1.98 8.31
N GLY A 39 -8.17 -2.06 9.50
CA GLY A 39 -8.75 -2.69 10.68
C GLY A 39 -9.95 -1.95 11.29
N LEU A 40 -10.17 -0.68 10.94
CA LEU A 40 -11.31 0.11 11.45
C LEU A 40 -12.68 -0.27 10.85
N VAL A 41 -12.72 -0.92 9.70
CA VAL A 41 -14.01 -1.23 9.02
C VAL A 41 -14.98 -2.01 9.91
N PRO A 42 -14.55 -3.10 10.61
CA PRO A 42 -15.40 -3.81 11.56
C PRO A 42 -15.89 -2.92 12.72
N ASP A 43 -15.03 -2.03 13.23
CA ASP A 43 -15.38 -1.17 14.35
C ASP A 43 -16.36 -0.06 13.94
N LEU A 44 -16.18 0.53 12.76
CA LEU A 44 -17.15 1.46 12.18
C LEU A 44 -18.51 0.79 12.00
N LYS A 45 -18.53 -0.47 11.53
CA LYS A 45 -19.79 -1.22 11.44
C LYS A 45 -20.45 -1.35 12.80
N LYS A 46 -19.73 -1.75 13.85
CA LYS A 46 -20.27 -1.88 15.21
C LYS A 46 -20.80 -0.56 15.77
N ILE A 47 -20.05 0.53 15.59
CA ILE A 47 -20.46 1.88 16.07
C ILE A 47 -21.77 2.31 15.44
N PHE A 48 -21.95 2.05 14.13
CA PHE A 48 -23.05 2.60 13.35
C PHE A 48 -24.13 1.57 12.98
N GLU A 49 -24.00 0.31 13.40
CA GLU A 49 -25.01 -0.74 13.15
C GLU A 49 -26.38 -0.37 13.68
N ILE A 50 -26.44 0.27 14.86
CA ILE A 50 -27.68 0.78 15.48
C ILE A 50 -28.35 1.85 14.62
N GLN A 51 -27.57 2.62 13.87
CA GLN A 51 -28.07 3.65 12.94
C GLN A 51 -28.40 3.04 11.56
N GLY A 52 -28.42 1.72 11.43
CA GLY A 52 -28.75 1.02 10.18
C GLY A 52 -27.64 1.05 9.12
N LEU A 53 -26.35 1.25 9.53
CA LEU A 53 -25.25 1.27 8.57
C LEU A 53 -25.10 -0.07 7.88
N ALA A 54 -25.28 -0.09 6.56
CA ALA A 54 -25.06 -1.27 5.75
C ALA A 54 -23.56 -1.62 5.65
N THR A 55 -23.24 -2.90 5.43
CA THR A 55 -21.83 -3.37 5.35
C THR A 55 -21.05 -2.67 4.23
N TRP A 56 -21.66 -2.43 3.07
CA TRP A 56 -21.02 -1.71 1.97
C TRP A 56 -20.64 -0.27 2.34
N GLN A 57 -21.45 0.39 3.19
CA GLN A 57 -21.14 1.73 3.68
C GLN A 57 -19.92 1.71 4.61
N ALA A 58 -19.83 0.73 5.52
CA ALA A 58 -18.62 0.58 6.34
C ALA A 58 -17.36 0.34 5.48
N MET A 59 -17.48 -0.38 4.37
CA MET A 59 -16.39 -0.59 3.40
C MET A 59 -15.98 0.69 2.66
N MET A 60 -16.83 1.75 2.66
CA MET A 60 -16.43 3.07 2.12
C MET A 60 -15.22 3.66 2.84
N ALA A 61 -14.93 3.23 4.06
CA ALA A 61 -13.71 3.63 4.77
C ALA A 61 -12.44 3.25 3.98
N ASN A 62 -12.35 2.01 3.49
CA ASN A 62 -11.25 1.61 2.62
C ASN A 62 -11.28 2.37 1.28
N GLY A 63 -12.46 2.57 0.70
CA GLY A 63 -12.65 3.38 -0.50
C GLY A 63 -12.15 4.81 -0.32
N ALA A 64 -12.48 5.47 0.79
CA ALA A 64 -12.02 6.82 1.12
C ALA A 64 -10.48 6.88 1.21
N PHE A 65 -9.87 5.90 1.90
CA PHE A 65 -8.41 5.82 2.02
C PHE A 65 -7.71 5.72 0.66
N PHE A 66 -8.12 4.77 -0.19
CA PHE A 66 -7.50 4.58 -1.51
C PHE A 66 -7.85 5.71 -2.50
N THR A 67 -9.02 6.35 -2.37
CA THR A 67 -9.40 7.51 -3.18
C THR A 67 -8.48 8.70 -2.91
N ALA A 68 -7.95 8.84 -1.69
CA ALA A 68 -6.96 9.85 -1.39
C ALA A 68 -5.69 9.71 -2.23
N TYR A 69 -5.24 8.49 -2.55
CA TYR A 69 -4.11 8.27 -3.47
C TYR A 69 -4.41 8.78 -4.87
N PHE A 70 -5.62 8.52 -5.38
CA PHE A 70 -6.03 9.01 -6.69
C PHE A 70 -6.01 10.54 -6.76
N VAL A 71 -6.52 11.20 -5.73
CA VAL A 71 -6.65 12.66 -5.69
C VAL A 71 -5.31 13.35 -5.44
N PHE A 72 -4.50 12.86 -4.50
CA PHE A 72 -3.36 13.62 -3.98
C PHE A 72 -1.98 13.20 -4.52
N SER A 73 -1.81 11.99 -5.07
CA SER A 73 -0.48 11.58 -5.53
C SER A 73 0.04 12.40 -6.71
N GLY A 74 -0.81 12.72 -7.69
CA GLY A 74 -0.44 13.58 -8.81
C GLY A 74 -0.04 15.00 -8.38
N PRO A 75 -0.87 15.72 -7.61
CA PRO A 75 -0.51 17.00 -7.00
C PRO A 75 0.76 16.95 -6.15
N THR A 76 0.98 15.87 -5.39
CA THR A 76 2.20 15.68 -4.60
C THR A 76 3.46 15.61 -5.47
N GLY A 77 3.37 15.00 -6.65
CA GLY A 77 4.48 15.02 -7.61
C GLY A 77 4.92 16.44 -7.96
N ARG A 78 3.97 17.37 -8.15
CA ARG A 78 4.24 18.80 -8.37
C ARG A 78 4.76 19.49 -7.11
N LEU A 79 4.23 19.12 -5.94
CA LEU A 79 4.70 19.65 -4.66
C LEU A 79 6.18 19.30 -4.42
N ILE A 80 6.59 18.06 -4.76
CA ILE A 80 8.01 17.64 -4.68
C ILE A 80 8.88 18.52 -5.57
N GLU A 81 8.43 18.88 -6.77
CA GLU A 81 9.16 19.80 -7.66
C GLU A 81 9.30 21.21 -7.04
N ALA A 82 8.26 21.68 -6.36
CA ALA A 82 8.25 23.02 -5.77
C ALA A 82 9.09 23.15 -4.48
N ILE A 83 8.98 22.19 -3.56
CA ILE A 83 9.58 22.29 -2.21
C ILE A 83 10.60 21.19 -1.88
N GLY A 84 10.78 20.21 -2.77
CA GLY A 84 11.70 19.08 -2.61
C GLY A 84 11.15 17.93 -1.77
N TYR A 85 11.82 16.77 -1.84
CA TYR A 85 11.38 15.52 -1.18
C TYR A 85 11.24 15.66 0.33
N LYS A 86 12.26 16.20 1.01
CA LYS A 86 12.27 16.32 2.48
C LYS A 86 11.10 17.13 3.01
N ARG A 87 10.88 18.33 2.45
CA ARG A 87 9.79 19.21 2.90
C ARG A 87 8.43 18.59 2.60
N THR A 88 8.28 17.90 1.47
CA THR A 88 7.05 17.17 1.13
C THR A 88 6.79 16.06 2.14
N MET A 89 7.79 15.26 2.54
CA MET A 89 7.62 14.23 3.57
C MET A 89 7.18 14.84 4.91
N VAL A 90 7.77 15.97 5.33
CA VAL A 90 7.37 16.67 6.57
C VAL A 90 5.93 17.16 6.48
N VAL A 91 5.54 17.84 5.40
CA VAL A 91 4.16 18.28 5.17
C VAL A 91 3.18 17.11 5.20
N SER A 92 3.55 15.99 4.57
CA SER A 92 2.73 14.78 4.53
C SER A 92 2.48 14.20 5.92
N LEU A 93 3.48 14.21 6.80
CA LEU A 93 3.34 13.78 8.20
C LEU A 93 2.37 14.69 8.96
N PHE A 94 2.46 16.00 8.79
CA PHE A 94 1.52 16.94 9.43
C PHE A 94 0.09 16.82 8.86
N VAL A 95 -0.09 16.51 7.59
CA VAL A 95 -1.43 16.19 7.02
C VAL A 95 -2.00 14.93 7.70
N GLN A 96 -1.17 13.90 7.94
CA GLN A 96 -1.61 12.72 8.70
C GLN A 96 -1.97 13.08 10.15
N VAL A 97 -1.24 13.98 10.82
CA VAL A 97 -1.60 14.50 12.15
C VAL A 97 -2.98 15.14 12.13
N LEU A 98 -3.26 16.00 11.16
CA LEU A 98 -4.58 16.64 11.03
C LEU A 98 -5.67 15.59 10.83
N GLY A 99 -5.44 14.59 9.97
CA GLY A 99 -6.38 13.47 9.79
C GLY A 99 -6.61 12.68 11.06
N ALA A 100 -5.54 12.35 11.80
CA ALA A 100 -5.64 11.62 13.07
C ALA A 100 -6.40 12.45 14.15
N LEU A 101 -6.20 13.75 14.21
CA LEU A 101 -6.93 14.62 15.11
C LEU A 101 -8.43 14.74 14.76
N LEU A 102 -8.80 14.58 13.49
CA LEU A 102 -10.22 14.58 13.07
C LEU A 102 -11.00 13.37 13.63
N PHE A 103 -10.33 12.29 14.05
CA PHE A 103 -11.02 11.19 14.76
C PHE A 103 -11.60 11.63 16.10
N VAL A 104 -11.07 12.67 16.74
CA VAL A 104 -11.60 13.20 18.00
C VAL A 104 -13.03 13.73 17.84
N PRO A 105 -13.30 14.74 16.99
CA PRO A 105 -14.67 15.19 16.78
C PRO A 105 -15.55 14.14 16.09
N ALA A 106 -14.99 13.23 15.29
CA ALA A 106 -15.73 12.12 14.69
C ALA A 106 -16.28 11.17 15.75
N ALA A 107 -15.46 10.81 16.74
CA ALA A 107 -15.86 9.96 17.87
C ALA A 107 -16.85 10.69 18.81
N GLN A 108 -16.55 11.94 19.19
CA GLN A 108 -17.42 12.72 20.09
C GLN A 108 -18.83 12.96 19.54
N LYS A 109 -18.94 13.15 18.21
CA LYS A 109 -20.24 13.37 17.54
C LYS A 109 -20.87 12.09 17.02
N VAL A 110 -20.20 10.94 17.17
CA VAL A 110 -20.60 9.65 16.57
C VAL A 110 -21.01 9.85 15.10
N SER A 111 -20.15 10.49 14.31
CA SER A 111 -20.48 10.93 12.96
C SER A 111 -19.71 10.11 11.90
N PHE A 112 -20.42 9.24 11.18
CA PHE A 112 -19.83 8.45 10.10
C PHE A 112 -19.16 9.29 9.01
N PRO A 113 -19.77 10.40 8.50
CA PRO A 113 -19.10 11.26 7.52
C PRO A 113 -17.79 11.87 8.04
N LEU A 114 -17.71 12.22 9.33
CA LEU A 114 -16.48 12.74 9.93
C LEU A 114 -15.40 11.64 10.04
N PHE A 115 -15.77 10.40 10.33
CA PHE A 115 -14.85 9.27 10.28
C PHE A 115 -14.29 9.06 8.86
N LEU A 116 -15.15 9.10 7.84
CA LEU A 116 -14.71 9.00 6.44
C LEU A 116 -13.77 10.15 6.05
N LEU A 117 -14.07 11.38 6.48
CA LEU A 117 -13.20 12.53 6.25
C LEU A 117 -11.85 12.36 6.95
N ALA A 118 -11.84 11.91 8.20
CA ALA A 118 -10.61 11.62 8.95
C ALA A 118 -9.72 10.60 8.22
N ILE A 119 -10.31 9.48 7.79
CA ILE A 119 -9.64 8.42 7.03
C ILE A 119 -9.12 8.96 5.69
N PHE A 120 -9.90 9.77 4.98
CA PHE A 120 -9.50 10.36 3.71
C PHE A 120 -8.31 11.31 3.88
N VAL A 121 -8.31 12.16 4.94
CA VAL A 121 -7.19 13.09 5.21
C VAL A 121 -5.94 12.33 5.66
N VAL A 122 -6.07 11.29 6.50
CA VAL A 122 -4.94 10.39 6.81
C VAL A 122 -4.40 9.76 5.54
N GLY A 123 -5.29 9.22 4.69
CA GLY A 123 -4.94 8.62 3.40
C GLY A 123 -4.22 9.60 2.48
N ALA A 124 -4.64 10.88 2.45
CA ALA A 124 -3.97 11.94 1.69
C ALA A 124 -2.52 12.16 2.16
N GLY A 125 -2.31 12.21 3.47
CA GLY A 125 -0.97 12.32 4.04
C GLY A 125 -0.11 11.07 3.77
N VAL A 126 -0.67 9.87 3.86
CA VAL A 126 0.05 8.62 3.53
C VAL A 126 0.40 8.56 2.05
N ALA A 127 -0.55 8.91 1.15
CA ALA A 127 -0.30 8.95 -0.28
C ALA A 127 0.81 9.94 -0.64
N ALA A 128 0.78 11.14 -0.06
CA ALA A 128 1.81 12.15 -0.26
C ALA A 128 3.18 11.71 0.29
N LEU A 129 3.20 11.09 1.48
CA LEU A 129 4.43 10.56 2.07
C LEU A 129 5.05 9.48 1.18
N GLN A 130 4.27 8.53 0.71
CA GLN A 130 4.75 7.46 -0.18
C GLN A 130 5.19 7.98 -1.55
N THR A 131 4.48 8.97 -2.11
CA THR A 131 4.87 9.62 -3.38
C THR A 131 6.24 10.27 -3.29
N ALA A 132 6.63 10.78 -2.10
CA ALA A 132 7.94 11.37 -1.87
C ALA A 132 9.00 10.34 -1.40
N ALA A 133 8.66 9.44 -0.49
CA ALA A 133 9.60 8.53 0.14
C ALA A 133 10.06 7.39 -0.79
N ASN A 134 9.16 6.82 -1.62
CA ASN A 134 9.51 5.74 -2.54
C ASN A 134 10.62 6.13 -3.55
N PRO A 135 10.50 7.24 -4.31
CA PRO A 135 11.59 7.66 -5.19
C PRO A 135 12.83 8.08 -4.40
N TYR A 136 12.65 8.76 -3.26
CA TYR A 136 13.77 9.20 -2.45
C TYR A 136 14.66 8.03 -2.01
N VAL A 137 14.09 6.95 -1.46
CA VAL A 137 14.82 5.72 -1.11
C VAL A 137 15.51 5.12 -2.35
N SER A 138 14.81 5.14 -3.49
CA SER A 138 15.33 4.56 -4.73
C SER A 138 16.58 5.28 -5.25
N ILE A 139 16.71 6.59 -4.99
CA ILE A 139 17.80 7.44 -5.51
C ILE A 139 18.97 7.63 -4.53
N LEU A 140 18.91 7.07 -3.32
CA LEU A 140 20.00 7.16 -2.32
C LEU A 140 21.22 6.27 -2.62
N GLY A 141 21.38 5.79 -3.85
CA GLY A 141 22.49 4.94 -4.26
C GLY A 141 22.42 4.58 -5.73
N PRO A 142 23.26 3.63 -6.20
CA PRO A 142 23.29 3.18 -7.59
C PRO A 142 21.91 2.71 -8.09
N GLU A 143 21.61 2.98 -9.37
CA GLU A 143 20.35 2.56 -10.01
C GLU A 143 20.12 1.05 -9.93
N GLN A 144 21.19 0.27 -10.08
CA GLN A 144 21.18 -1.20 -10.05
C GLN A 144 20.67 -1.78 -8.72
N THR A 145 20.86 -1.06 -7.61
CA THR A 145 20.43 -1.48 -6.26
C THR A 145 19.17 -0.76 -5.80
N ALA A 146 18.52 0.06 -6.64
CA ALA A 146 17.31 0.80 -6.30
C ALA A 146 16.16 -0.11 -5.83
N SER A 147 15.91 -1.21 -6.55
CA SER A 147 14.89 -2.21 -6.18
C SER A 147 15.21 -2.88 -4.85
N ILE A 148 16.48 -3.16 -4.55
CA ILE A 148 16.89 -3.76 -3.28
C ILE A 148 16.58 -2.79 -2.14
N ARG A 149 16.96 -1.50 -2.26
CA ARG A 149 16.69 -0.48 -1.26
C ARG A 149 15.20 -0.33 -0.99
N LEU A 150 14.40 -0.25 -2.05
CA LEU A 150 12.96 -0.10 -1.88
C LEU A 150 12.31 -1.36 -1.30
N ASN A 151 12.77 -2.56 -1.67
CA ASN A 151 12.29 -3.81 -1.07
C ASN A 151 12.61 -3.89 0.43
N LEU A 152 13.81 -3.48 0.86
CA LEU A 152 14.18 -3.43 2.28
C LEU A 152 13.33 -2.41 3.05
N ALA A 153 13.09 -1.22 2.49
CA ALA A 153 12.19 -0.26 3.08
C ALA A 153 10.76 -0.81 3.19
N GLN A 154 10.27 -1.48 2.14
CA GLN A 154 8.96 -2.13 2.15
C GLN A 154 8.87 -3.33 3.10
N ALA A 155 9.99 -3.98 3.46
CA ALA A 155 9.98 -4.98 4.54
C ALA A 155 9.65 -4.34 5.90
N LEU A 156 10.16 -3.13 6.18
CA LEU A 156 9.77 -2.36 7.37
C LEU A 156 8.30 -1.93 7.32
N ASN A 157 7.76 -1.60 6.14
CA ASN A 157 6.33 -1.38 5.95
C ASN A 157 5.52 -2.62 6.36
N SER A 158 5.90 -3.80 5.89
CA SER A 158 5.23 -5.06 6.25
C SER A 158 5.29 -5.33 7.75
N LEU A 159 6.44 -5.05 8.36
CA LEU A 159 6.59 -5.17 9.81
C LEU A 159 5.61 -4.24 10.54
N GLY A 160 5.51 -2.97 10.13
CA GLY A 160 4.53 -2.03 10.66
C GLY A 160 3.09 -2.54 10.51
N GLY A 161 2.76 -3.06 9.31
CA GLY A 161 1.46 -3.65 9.04
C GLY A 161 1.14 -4.88 9.90
N THR A 162 2.14 -5.69 10.25
CA THR A 162 1.98 -6.84 11.14
C THR A 162 1.74 -6.41 12.60
N PHE A 163 2.35 -5.30 13.03
CA PHE A 163 2.15 -4.75 14.37
C PHE A 163 0.78 -4.06 14.53
N ALA A 164 0.23 -3.50 13.49
CA ALA A 164 -1.02 -2.73 13.56
C ALA A 164 -2.22 -3.55 14.10
N PRO A 165 -2.51 -4.78 13.64
CA PRO A 165 -3.60 -5.59 14.20
C PRO A 165 -3.39 -5.96 15.68
N TRP A 166 -2.14 -6.16 16.11
CA TRP A 166 -1.83 -6.44 17.51
C TRP A 166 -2.14 -5.23 18.38
N VAL A 167 -1.75 -4.03 17.97
CA VAL A 167 -2.07 -2.79 18.69
C VAL A 167 -3.58 -2.55 18.68
N ALA A 168 -4.25 -2.73 17.54
CA ALA A 168 -5.70 -2.63 17.44
C ALA A 168 -6.40 -3.59 18.39
N GLY A 169 -6.00 -4.87 18.41
CA GLY A 169 -6.55 -5.90 19.29
C GLY A 169 -6.35 -5.62 20.78
N THR A 170 -5.22 -4.99 21.13
CA THR A 170 -4.88 -4.71 22.54
C THR A 170 -5.55 -3.43 23.06
N PHE A 171 -5.69 -2.40 22.23
CA PHE A 171 -6.12 -1.06 22.67
C PHE A 171 -7.47 -0.61 22.12
N ILE A 172 -7.93 -1.17 20.99
CA ILE A 172 -9.18 -0.78 20.35
C ILE A 172 -10.30 -1.79 20.64
N LEU A 173 -9.99 -3.10 20.55
CA LEU A 173 -10.97 -4.18 20.68
C LEU A 173 -11.25 -4.63 22.12
N THR A 174 -10.80 -3.89 23.13
CA THR A 174 -10.95 -4.25 24.56
C THR A 174 -12.35 -4.03 25.12
N THR A 175 -13.20 -3.32 24.40
CA THR A 175 -14.56 -3.03 24.88
C THR A 175 -15.47 -4.23 24.63
N THR A 176 -16.19 -4.67 25.64
CA THR A 176 -17.20 -5.73 25.52
C THR A 176 -18.29 -5.28 24.57
N VAL A 177 -18.35 -5.88 23.39
CA VAL A 177 -19.39 -5.60 22.40
C VAL A 177 -20.68 -6.29 22.89
N LEU A 178 -21.71 -5.50 23.18
CA LEU A 178 -23.02 -6.03 23.51
C LEU A 178 -23.66 -6.66 22.27
N ASN A 179 -24.51 -7.68 22.51
CA ASN A 179 -25.28 -8.26 21.41
C ASN A 179 -26.19 -7.18 20.80
N PRO A 180 -26.19 -7.00 19.46
CA PRO A 180 -27.05 -6.03 18.78
C PRO A 180 -28.52 -6.11 19.18
N ALA A 181 -29.05 -7.34 19.44
CA ALA A 181 -30.40 -7.53 19.91
C ALA A 181 -30.64 -6.91 21.31
N VAL A 182 -29.63 -6.94 22.20
CA VAL A 182 -29.72 -6.31 23.52
C VAL A 182 -29.65 -4.80 23.40
N VAL A 183 -28.78 -4.28 22.54
CA VAL A 183 -28.66 -2.84 22.30
C VAL A 183 -29.96 -2.27 21.70
N ALA A 184 -30.61 -3.01 20.80
CA ALA A 184 -31.87 -2.61 20.19
C ALA A 184 -33.02 -2.45 21.19
N THR A 185 -32.95 -3.09 22.38
CA THR A 185 -33.96 -2.97 23.46
C THR A 185 -33.69 -1.80 24.40
N GLN A 186 -32.52 -1.14 24.30
CA GLN A 186 -32.13 -0.02 25.14
C GLN A 186 -32.82 1.30 24.70
N SER A 187 -32.91 2.25 25.63
CA SER A 187 -33.38 3.61 25.31
C SER A 187 -32.39 4.31 24.33
N ALA A 188 -32.86 5.31 23.60
CA ALA A 188 -32.03 6.09 22.68
C ALA A 188 -30.82 6.74 23.39
N ALA A 189 -30.97 7.14 24.65
CA ALA A 189 -29.86 7.71 25.45
C ALA A 189 -28.80 6.64 25.78
N GLU A 190 -29.19 5.42 26.16
CA GLU A 190 -28.29 4.29 26.43
C GLU A 190 -27.58 3.81 25.15
N GLN A 191 -28.31 3.74 24.02
CA GLN A 191 -27.72 3.43 22.72
C GLN A 191 -26.64 4.45 22.33
N HIS A 192 -26.93 5.75 22.52
CA HIS A 192 -25.94 6.79 22.24
C HIS A 192 -24.74 6.75 23.17
N ALA A 193 -24.95 6.48 24.47
CA ALA A 193 -23.85 6.29 25.43
C ALA A 193 -22.97 5.08 25.08
N TYR A 194 -23.58 3.99 24.63
CA TYR A 194 -22.87 2.80 24.13
C TYR A 194 -22.05 3.12 22.89
N GLN A 195 -22.62 3.85 21.91
CA GLN A 195 -21.90 4.27 20.71
C GLN A 195 -20.69 5.17 21.04
N LEU A 196 -20.86 6.12 21.98
CA LEU A 196 -19.76 6.96 22.45
C LEU A 196 -18.63 6.11 23.09
N THR A 197 -19.00 5.11 23.89
CA THR A 197 -18.02 4.20 24.53
C THR A 197 -17.20 3.48 23.50
N ILE A 198 -17.82 2.93 22.44
CA ILE A 198 -17.08 2.23 21.36
C ILE A 198 -16.28 3.24 20.53
N ALA A 199 -16.84 4.41 20.20
CA ALA A 199 -16.16 5.44 19.44
C ALA A 199 -14.89 5.97 20.17
N ASP A 200 -14.93 6.05 21.49
CA ASP A 200 -13.78 6.45 22.30
C ASP A 200 -12.61 5.45 22.24
N THR A 201 -12.87 4.17 21.99
CA THR A 201 -11.79 3.19 21.79
C THR A 201 -10.95 3.49 20.57
N VAL A 202 -11.50 4.13 19.57
CA VAL A 202 -10.78 4.58 18.37
C VAL A 202 -10.03 5.89 18.62
N ARG A 203 -10.61 6.80 19.42
CA ARG A 203 -10.05 8.14 19.69
C ARG A 203 -8.66 8.10 20.31
N VAL A 204 -8.47 7.32 21.36
CA VAL A 204 -7.20 7.30 22.11
C VAL A 204 -6.02 6.81 21.24
N PRO A 205 -6.10 5.68 20.52
CA PRO A 205 -5.04 5.25 19.62
C PRO A 205 -4.66 6.30 18.57
N TYR A 206 -5.65 6.99 17.98
CA TYR A 206 -5.37 8.03 16.98
C TYR A 206 -4.73 9.29 17.57
N LEU A 207 -5.02 9.65 18.82
CA LEU A 207 -4.29 10.71 19.52
C LEU A 207 -2.82 10.32 19.78
N VAL A 208 -2.56 9.07 20.16
CA VAL A 208 -1.18 8.56 20.32
C VAL A 208 -0.45 8.57 18.98
N ILE A 209 -1.12 8.16 17.90
CA ILE A 209 -0.55 8.22 16.54
C ILE A 209 -0.28 9.67 16.13
N ALA A 210 -1.20 10.60 16.38
CA ALA A 210 -1.00 12.01 16.07
C ALA A 210 0.23 12.56 16.79
N PHE A 211 0.39 12.25 18.08
CA PHE A 211 1.56 12.66 18.86
C PHE A 211 2.87 12.06 18.32
N ALA A 212 2.86 10.76 18.01
CA ALA A 212 4.02 10.08 17.40
C ALA A 212 4.39 10.68 16.04
N LEU A 213 3.40 11.00 15.21
CA LEU A 213 3.60 11.66 13.90
C LEU A 213 4.18 13.07 14.03
N VAL A 214 3.77 13.84 15.06
CA VAL A 214 4.35 15.17 15.35
C VAL A 214 5.84 15.01 15.68
N ILE A 215 6.19 14.10 16.60
CA ILE A 215 7.59 13.84 16.96
C ILE A 215 8.39 13.44 15.73
N LEU A 216 7.85 12.52 14.92
CA LEU A 216 8.51 12.05 13.71
C LEU A 216 8.66 13.17 12.67
N GLY A 217 7.63 14.00 12.47
CA GLY A 217 7.67 15.15 11.56
C GLY A 217 8.75 16.15 11.98
N ILE A 218 8.85 16.46 13.27
CA ILE A 218 9.90 17.29 13.83
C ILE A 218 11.28 16.62 13.64
N ALA A 219 11.42 15.34 13.96
CA ALA A 219 12.68 14.62 13.79
C ALA A 219 13.17 14.65 12.33
N VAL A 220 12.28 14.39 11.36
CA VAL A 220 12.61 14.46 9.93
C VAL A 220 12.94 15.90 9.51
N ALA A 221 12.24 16.92 10.05
CA ALA A 221 12.50 18.31 9.74
C ALA A 221 13.91 18.75 10.15
N PHE A 222 14.41 18.28 11.30
CA PHE A 222 15.75 18.60 11.78
C PHE A 222 16.84 17.68 11.24
N THR A 223 16.50 16.52 10.68
CA THR A 223 17.50 15.60 10.10
C THR A 223 18.10 16.20 8.83
N ARG A 224 19.41 16.09 8.68
CA ARG A 224 20.11 16.48 7.44
C ARG A 224 19.96 15.39 6.39
N LEU A 225 18.83 15.40 5.67
CA LEU A 225 18.67 14.56 4.51
C LEU A 225 19.41 15.18 3.32
N PRO A 226 20.22 14.40 2.58
CA PRO A 226 20.97 14.92 1.44
C PRO A 226 20.03 15.47 0.37
N HIS A 227 20.37 16.61 -0.20
CA HIS A 227 19.72 17.11 -1.40
C HIS A 227 20.07 16.17 -2.55
N VAL A 228 19.06 15.72 -3.27
CA VAL A 228 19.19 14.73 -4.34
C VAL A 228 19.96 15.25 -5.56
N GLU A 229 20.34 16.53 -5.56
CA GLU A 229 21.18 17.14 -6.60
C GLU A 229 22.52 16.43 -6.84
N ALA A 230 22.98 15.60 -5.89
CA ALA A 230 24.26 14.90 -5.98
C ALA A 230 24.27 13.68 -6.90
N THR A 231 23.10 13.19 -7.35
CA THR A 231 23.02 12.09 -8.32
C THR A 231 22.53 12.65 -9.66
N GLN A 232 23.40 12.78 -10.64
CA GLN A 232 23.12 13.37 -11.97
C GLN A 232 21.91 12.77 -12.71
N GLN A 233 21.43 11.60 -12.28
CA GLN A 233 20.34 10.88 -12.93
C GLN A 233 18.94 11.19 -12.37
N PHE A 234 18.83 11.79 -11.16
CA PHE A 234 17.58 11.96 -10.42
C PHE A 234 17.42 13.34 -9.76
N ARG A 235 17.92 14.38 -10.37
CA ARG A 235 17.78 15.75 -9.85
C ARG A 235 16.33 16.28 -10.01
N PRO A 236 15.83 17.11 -9.07
CA PRO A 236 14.63 17.90 -9.31
C PRO A 236 14.78 18.77 -10.54
N ALA A 237 13.69 18.96 -11.30
CA ALA A 237 13.66 19.85 -12.44
C ALA A 237 13.99 21.29 -11.97
N LYS A 238 14.98 21.92 -12.62
CA LYS A 238 15.31 23.33 -12.38
C LYS A 238 14.60 24.21 -13.41
N GLU A 239 14.34 25.45 -13.03
CA GLU A 239 13.81 26.44 -13.97
C GLU A 239 14.76 26.56 -15.17
N GLY A 240 14.23 26.41 -16.37
CA GLY A 240 15.02 26.35 -17.61
C GLY A 240 15.41 24.95 -18.09
N ASP A 241 15.06 23.86 -17.35
CA ASP A 241 15.32 22.50 -17.82
C ASP A 241 14.46 22.18 -19.07
N PRO A 242 15.07 21.75 -20.20
CA PRO A 242 14.34 21.47 -21.45
C PRO A 242 13.30 20.35 -21.32
N LEU A 243 13.32 19.60 -20.20
CA LEU A 243 12.36 18.54 -19.90
C LEU A 243 11.13 19.02 -19.11
N LEU A 244 11.16 20.23 -18.54
CA LEU A 244 10.06 20.78 -17.73
C LEU A 244 8.71 20.85 -18.47
N GLY A 245 8.72 21.04 -19.76
CA GLY A 245 7.51 21.08 -20.59
C GLY A 245 7.02 19.73 -21.12
N ARG A 246 7.79 18.64 -20.91
CA ARG A 246 7.43 17.34 -21.45
C ARG A 246 6.37 16.64 -20.61
N SER A 247 5.45 15.96 -21.31
CA SER A 247 4.42 15.16 -20.65
C SER A 247 4.97 13.82 -20.19
N ILE A 248 4.65 13.41 -18.95
CA ILE A 248 5.01 12.09 -18.38
C ILE A 248 4.37 10.94 -19.17
N TRP A 249 3.26 11.18 -19.84
CA TRP A 249 2.56 10.21 -20.70
C TRP A 249 3.39 9.72 -21.89
N GLY A 250 4.43 10.45 -22.28
CA GLY A 250 5.37 10.03 -23.32
C GLY A 250 6.36 8.94 -22.88
N TYR A 251 6.43 8.63 -21.59
CA TYR A 251 7.33 7.63 -21.04
C TYR A 251 6.58 6.30 -20.85
N ARG A 252 6.58 5.47 -21.90
CA ARG A 252 5.80 4.23 -21.97
C ARG A 252 6.02 3.31 -20.76
N HIS A 253 7.27 3.11 -20.32
CA HIS A 253 7.59 2.25 -19.18
C HIS A 253 6.98 2.76 -17.86
N THR A 254 6.83 4.07 -17.69
CA THR A 254 6.18 4.69 -16.52
C THR A 254 4.67 4.51 -16.57
N VAL A 255 4.06 4.73 -17.73
CA VAL A 255 2.60 4.55 -17.90
C VAL A 255 2.20 3.09 -17.72
N LEU A 256 2.96 2.16 -18.33
CA LEU A 256 2.75 0.73 -18.13
C LEU A 256 3.04 0.31 -16.67
N GLY A 257 4.01 0.94 -16.01
CA GLY A 257 4.29 0.74 -14.59
C GLY A 257 3.16 1.22 -13.70
N ALA A 258 2.53 2.36 -14.01
CA ALA A 258 1.34 2.83 -13.32
C ALA A 258 0.19 1.81 -13.44
N LEU A 259 -0.09 1.30 -14.65
CA LEU A 259 -1.06 0.23 -14.82
C LEU A 259 -0.63 -1.05 -14.07
N GLY A 260 0.68 -1.35 -14.01
CA GLY A 260 1.22 -2.45 -13.22
C GLY A 260 0.93 -2.30 -11.73
N ILE A 261 1.09 -1.10 -11.15
CA ILE A 261 0.72 -0.81 -9.76
C ILE A 261 -0.78 -0.92 -9.53
N PHE A 262 -1.61 -0.43 -10.48
CA PHE A 262 -3.06 -0.57 -10.39
C PHE A 262 -3.48 -2.05 -10.31
N MET A 263 -2.94 -2.89 -11.20
CA MET A 263 -3.18 -4.32 -11.22
C MET A 263 -2.65 -5.00 -9.95
N TYR A 264 -1.42 -4.64 -9.53
CA TYR A 264 -0.79 -5.25 -8.37
C TYR A 264 -1.53 -4.96 -7.06
N VAL A 265 -1.74 -3.68 -6.74
CA VAL A 265 -2.42 -3.31 -5.48
C VAL A 265 -3.85 -3.82 -5.47
N GLY A 266 -4.50 -3.80 -6.63
CA GLY A 266 -5.83 -4.36 -6.80
C GLY A 266 -5.89 -5.85 -6.50
N VAL A 267 -4.96 -6.64 -7.02
CA VAL A 267 -4.94 -8.09 -6.78
C VAL A 267 -4.44 -8.44 -5.38
N GLU A 268 -3.48 -7.70 -4.84
CA GLU A 268 -2.97 -7.92 -3.47
C GLU A 268 -4.09 -7.77 -2.44
N VAL A 269 -4.84 -6.66 -2.50
CA VAL A 269 -5.98 -6.40 -1.62
C VAL A 269 -7.15 -7.33 -1.96
N GLY A 270 -7.42 -7.52 -3.24
CA GLY A 270 -8.52 -8.36 -3.72
C GLY A 270 -8.40 -9.81 -3.28
N LEU A 271 -7.24 -10.43 -3.42
CA LEU A 271 -7.01 -11.79 -2.94
C LEU A 271 -7.11 -11.88 -1.43
N ALA A 272 -6.47 -10.95 -0.68
CA ALA A 272 -6.50 -10.97 0.78
C ALA A 272 -7.93 -10.88 1.34
N THR A 273 -8.79 -10.08 0.72
CA THR A 273 -10.21 -9.95 1.13
C THR A 273 -11.07 -11.12 0.67
N THR A 274 -10.83 -11.63 -0.54
CA THR A 274 -11.64 -12.71 -1.14
C THR A 274 -11.31 -14.07 -0.53
N MET A 275 -10.06 -14.32 -0.12
CA MET A 275 -9.64 -15.62 0.42
C MET A 275 -10.47 -16.08 1.62
N VAL A 276 -10.78 -15.17 2.57
CA VAL A 276 -11.57 -15.54 3.76
C VAL A 276 -12.93 -16.07 3.34
N LEU A 277 -13.59 -15.39 2.43
CA LEU A 277 -14.90 -15.78 1.92
C LEU A 277 -14.80 -17.07 1.09
N TYR A 278 -13.85 -17.15 0.16
CA TYR A 278 -13.66 -18.32 -0.69
C TYR A 278 -13.41 -19.62 0.09
N PHE A 279 -12.68 -19.54 1.20
CA PHE A 279 -12.37 -20.70 2.03
C PHE A 279 -13.54 -21.17 2.88
N SER A 280 -14.50 -20.29 3.21
CA SER A 280 -15.61 -20.56 4.13
C SER A 280 -17.00 -20.54 3.50
N ASP A 281 -17.17 -19.97 2.31
CA ASP A 281 -18.48 -19.85 1.66
C ASP A 281 -19.00 -21.19 1.13
N THR A 282 -20.32 -21.38 1.29
CA THR A 282 -21.07 -22.55 0.85
C THR A 282 -21.95 -22.28 -0.37
N LEU A 283 -22.19 -21.00 -0.70
CA LEU A 283 -23.26 -20.61 -1.64
C LEU A 283 -22.75 -20.36 -3.06
N HIS A 284 -21.56 -19.73 -3.21
CA HIS A 284 -21.06 -19.26 -4.51
C HIS A 284 -19.91 -20.12 -5.06
N GLY A 285 -19.91 -21.43 -4.76
CA GLY A 285 -18.83 -22.33 -5.17
C GLY A 285 -17.54 -22.12 -4.38
N GLY A 286 -17.62 -21.63 -3.14
CA GLY A 286 -16.52 -21.59 -2.20
C GLY A 286 -16.03 -22.99 -1.81
N LEU A 287 -14.86 -23.07 -1.19
CA LEU A 287 -14.24 -24.36 -0.86
C LEU A 287 -14.92 -25.08 0.31
N HIS A 288 -15.67 -24.35 1.14
CA HIS A 288 -16.31 -24.85 2.37
C HIS A 288 -15.40 -25.74 3.24
N ALA A 289 -14.11 -25.42 3.24
CA ALA A 289 -13.10 -26.25 3.89
C ALA A 289 -12.81 -25.80 5.34
N LEU A 290 -13.13 -24.54 5.67
CA LEU A 290 -12.76 -23.88 6.92
C LEU A 290 -13.90 -23.02 7.46
N THR A 291 -13.88 -22.79 8.77
CA THR A 291 -14.68 -21.72 9.37
C THR A 291 -14.05 -20.34 9.07
N ALA A 292 -14.85 -19.28 9.10
CA ALA A 292 -14.33 -17.91 8.83
C ALA A 292 -13.16 -17.51 9.75
N PRO A 293 -13.13 -17.82 11.06
CA PRO A 293 -11.97 -17.55 11.91
C PRO A 293 -10.71 -18.34 11.52
N GLU A 294 -10.86 -19.59 11.05
CA GLU A 294 -9.73 -20.39 10.56
C GLU A 294 -9.19 -19.85 9.24
N ALA A 295 -10.10 -19.48 8.32
CA ALA A 295 -9.75 -18.84 7.06
C ALA A 295 -8.96 -17.53 7.29
N GLN A 296 -9.38 -16.72 8.26
CA GLN A 296 -8.71 -15.48 8.61
C GLN A 296 -7.27 -15.70 9.15
N LYS A 297 -7.04 -16.78 9.89
CA LYS A 297 -5.67 -17.16 10.33
C LYS A 297 -4.77 -17.49 9.13
N LEU A 298 -5.29 -18.05 8.06
CA LEU A 298 -4.51 -18.37 6.86
C LEU A 298 -4.12 -17.11 6.07
N VAL A 299 -4.93 -16.06 6.10
CA VAL A 299 -4.56 -14.76 5.51
C VAL A 299 -3.33 -14.17 6.22
N LEU A 300 -3.12 -14.47 7.51
CA LEU A 300 -1.87 -14.09 8.18
C LEU A 300 -0.65 -14.72 7.50
N PHE A 301 -0.73 -16.00 7.09
CA PHE A 301 0.37 -16.65 6.35
C PHE A 301 0.61 -16.07 4.96
N TYR A 302 -0.42 -15.55 4.30
CA TYR A 302 -0.26 -14.79 3.05
C TYR A 302 0.60 -13.53 3.27
N TRP A 303 0.31 -12.74 4.30
CA TRP A 303 1.09 -11.55 4.65
C TRP A 303 2.50 -11.88 5.18
N LEU A 304 2.62 -12.95 5.95
CA LEU A 304 3.92 -13.44 6.40
C LEU A 304 4.77 -13.93 5.22
N GLY A 305 4.15 -14.63 4.26
CA GLY A 305 4.77 -15.00 2.99
C GLY A 305 5.30 -13.78 2.23
N ALA A 306 4.53 -12.68 2.20
CA ALA A 306 4.97 -11.44 1.60
C ALA A 306 6.18 -10.82 2.33
N LEU A 307 6.23 -10.85 3.66
CA LEU A 307 7.38 -10.38 4.43
C LEU A 307 8.64 -11.20 4.15
N VAL A 308 8.53 -12.53 4.25
CA VAL A 308 9.65 -13.44 3.96
C VAL A 308 10.11 -13.29 2.51
N GLY A 309 9.16 -13.21 1.57
CA GLY A 309 9.44 -13.02 0.16
C GLY A 309 10.17 -11.70 -0.14
N ARG A 310 9.91 -10.61 0.61
CA ARG A 310 10.66 -9.33 0.48
C ARG A 310 12.12 -9.48 0.88
N LEU A 311 12.41 -10.19 1.97
CA LEU A 311 13.79 -10.42 2.41
C LEU A 311 14.54 -11.31 1.43
N LEU A 312 13.98 -12.47 1.07
CA LEU A 312 14.57 -13.38 0.10
C LEU A 312 14.65 -12.76 -1.31
N GLY A 313 13.62 -12.03 -1.73
CA GLY A 313 13.59 -11.31 -2.99
C GLY A 313 14.67 -10.23 -3.07
N SER A 314 14.93 -9.51 -1.97
CA SER A 314 16.04 -8.55 -1.91
C SER A 314 17.39 -9.23 -2.14
N TRP A 315 17.60 -10.42 -1.58
CA TRP A 315 18.79 -11.21 -1.86
C TRP A 315 18.83 -11.71 -3.31
N MET A 316 17.71 -12.19 -3.86
CA MET A 316 17.64 -12.63 -5.26
C MET A 316 17.93 -11.48 -6.23
N LEU A 317 17.52 -10.26 -5.93
CA LEU A 317 17.79 -9.05 -6.71
C LEU A 317 19.29 -8.70 -6.81
N THR A 318 20.14 -9.22 -5.92
CA THR A 318 21.60 -9.08 -6.05
C THR A 318 22.17 -9.94 -7.20
N LYS A 319 21.43 -10.95 -7.68
CA LYS A 319 21.85 -11.92 -8.70
C LYS A 319 21.01 -11.84 -9.97
N ILE A 320 19.75 -11.42 -9.86
CA ILE A 320 18.77 -11.41 -10.95
C ILE A 320 18.25 -9.99 -11.12
N GLY A 321 18.26 -9.48 -12.35
CA GLY A 321 17.73 -8.15 -12.63
C GLY A 321 16.24 -8.01 -12.26
N ALA A 322 15.84 -6.85 -11.74
CA ALA A 322 14.52 -6.57 -11.20
C ALA A 322 13.37 -6.92 -12.16
N GLY A 323 13.51 -6.59 -13.46
CA GLY A 323 12.49 -6.91 -14.46
C GLY A 323 12.30 -8.42 -14.64
N LYS A 324 13.42 -9.18 -14.78
CA LYS A 324 13.34 -10.63 -14.93
C LYS A 324 12.74 -11.31 -13.70
N LEU A 325 13.16 -10.88 -12.49
CA LEU A 325 12.64 -11.44 -11.24
C LEU A 325 11.14 -11.14 -11.08
N LEU A 326 10.72 -9.90 -11.40
CA LEU A 326 9.33 -9.52 -11.42
C LEU A 326 8.49 -10.37 -12.38
N GLY A 327 9.01 -10.61 -13.60
CA GLY A 327 8.35 -11.45 -14.59
C GLY A 327 8.16 -12.90 -14.11
N ILE A 328 9.21 -13.48 -13.51
CA ILE A 328 9.14 -14.84 -12.93
C ILE A 328 8.11 -14.90 -11.80
N PHE A 329 8.14 -13.96 -10.86
CA PHE A 329 7.21 -13.93 -9.73
C PHE A 329 5.77 -13.75 -10.19
N GLY A 330 5.52 -12.85 -11.17
CA GLY A 330 4.19 -12.68 -11.77
C GLY A 330 3.67 -13.95 -12.46
N THR A 331 4.55 -14.65 -13.20
CA THR A 331 4.16 -15.91 -13.86
C THR A 331 3.83 -17.00 -12.85
N ILE A 332 4.63 -17.16 -11.79
CA ILE A 332 4.36 -18.17 -10.76
C ILE A 332 3.09 -17.83 -9.99
N ALA A 333 2.88 -16.56 -9.64
CA ALA A 333 1.64 -16.13 -8.97
C ALA A 333 0.40 -16.41 -9.83
N ALA A 334 0.45 -16.11 -11.14
CA ALA A 334 -0.62 -16.46 -12.07
C ALA A 334 -0.88 -17.98 -12.11
N ALA A 335 0.17 -18.79 -12.20
CA ALA A 335 0.05 -20.25 -12.22
C ALA A 335 -0.54 -20.81 -10.92
N LEU A 336 -0.19 -20.26 -9.76
CA LEU A 336 -0.76 -20.64 -8.47
C LEU A 336 -2.27 -20.34 -8.40
N VAL A 337 -2.68 -19.15 -8.87
CA VAL A 337 -4.13 -18.83 -8.89
C VAL A 337 -4.87 -19.72 -9.89
N VAL A 338 -4.31 -19.98 -11.07
CA VAL A 338 -4.87 -20.93 -12.03
C VAL A 338 -5.01 -22.32 -11.40
N LEU A 339 -3.97 -22.80 -10.71
CA LEU A 339 -4.02 -24.09 -10.03
C LEU A 339 -5.09 -24.11 -8.94
N SER A 340 -5.29 -23.01 -8.20
CA SER A 340 -6.36 -22.88 -7.22
C SER A 340 -7.77 -22.96 -7.85
N ILE A 341 -7.95 -22.42 -9.07
CA ILE A 341 -9.24 -22.50 -9.80
C ILE A 341 -9.60 -23.94 -10.13
N PHE A 342 -8.62 -24.78 -10.49
CA PHE A 342 -8.84 -26.17 -10.94
C PHE A 342 -8.66 -27.22 -9.84
N THR A 343 -8.37 -26.81 -8.61
CA THR A 343 -8.20 -27.71 -7.46
C THR A 343 -9.19 -27.37 -6.36
N SER A 344 -9.22 -28.18 -5.31
CA SER A 344 -10.13 -28.01 -4.17
C SER A 344 -9.41 -28.26 -2.84
N GLY A 345 -10.07 -27.96 -1.74
CA GLY A 345 -9.58 -28.20 -0.39
C GLY A 345 -8.26 -27.49 -0.11
N TYR A 346 -7.38 -28.15 0.63
CA TYR A 346 -6.11 -27.55 1.10
C TYR A 346 -5.11 -27.21 -0.03
N VAL A 347 -5.21 -27.86 -1.19
CA VAL A 347 -4.35 -27.53 -2.35
C VAL A 347 -4.71 -26.15 -2.89
N ALA A 348 -5.99 -25.88 -3.13
CA ALA A 348 -6.46 -24.57 -3.58
C ALA A 348 -6.11 -23.46 -2.57
N ILE A 349 -6.32 -23.74 -1.28
CA ILE A 349 -5.97 -22.83 -0.18
C ILE A 349 -4.48 -22.54 -0.19
N GLY A 350 -3.63 -23.58 -0.21
CA GLY A 350 -2.17 -23.45 -0.20
C GLY A 350 -1.63 -22.65 -1.37
N CYS A 351 -2.21 -22.80 -2.56
CA CYS A 351 -1.84 -22.03 -3.75
C CYS A 351 -2.10 -20.53 -3.55
N LEU A 352 -3.26 -20.13 -3.04
CA LEU A 352 -3.57 -18.72 -2.81
C LEU A 352 -2.73 -18.12 -1.69
N VAL A 353 -2.51 -18.84 -0.60
CA VAL A 353 -1.64 -18.40 0.49
C VAL A 353 -0.20 -18.22 0.00
N LEU A 354 0.31 -19.15 -0.81
CA LEU A 354 1.67 -19.08 -1.37
C LEU A 354 1.81 -17.92 -2.38
N ALA A 355 0.74 -17.50 -3.05
CA ALA A 355 0.77 -16.33 -3.92
C ALA A 355 1.22 -15.06 -3.16
N GLY A 356 0.97 -14.96 -1.86
CA GLY A 356 1.47 -13.88 -1.00
C GLY A 356 3.00 -13.74 -1.01
N PHE A 357 3.72 -14.87 -1.01
CA PHE A 357 5.17 -14.86 -1.14
C PHE A 357 5.63 -14.23 -2.47
N PHE A 358 4.98 -14.55 -3.58
CA PHE A 358 5.33 -14.02 -4.89
C PHE A 358 4.85 -12.58 -5.10
N ASN A 359 3.85 -12.11 -4.35
CA ASN A 359 3.46 -10.71 -4.34
C ASN A 359 4.52 -9.77 -3.74
N SER A 360 5.40 -10.28 -2.91
CA SER A 360 6.31 -9.54 -2.05
C SER A 360 7.11 -8.44 -2.72
N ILE A 361 7.75 -8.75 -3.86
CA ILE A 361 8.65 -7.82 -4.58
C ILE A 361 7.95 -7.00 -5.67
N MET A 362 6.67 -7.26 -5.94
CA MET A 362 6.01 -6.69 -7.12
C MET A 362 5.92 -5.17 -7.03
N PHE A 363 5.38 -4.61 -5.94
CA PHE A 363 5.28 -3.17 -5.78
C PHE A 363 6.63 -2.46 -5.94
N PRO A 364 7.67 -2.80 -5.15
CA PRO A 364 8.94 -2.08 -5.24
C PRO A 364 9.62 -2.22 -6.60
N ASN A 365 9.52 -3.38 -7.25
CA ASN A 365 10.12 -3.57 -8.56
C ASN A 365 9.35 -2.84 -9.67
N ILE A 366 8.02 -2.89 -9.69
CA ILE A 366 7.22 -2.12 -10.65
C ILE A 366 7.50 -0.62 -10.48
N PHE A 367 7.53 -0.15 -9.23
CA PHE A 367 7.78 1.27 -8.93
C PHE A 367 9.17 1.70 -9.41
N THR A 368 10.24 1.00 -9.02
CA THR A 368 11.62 1.38 -9.39
C THR A 368 11.87 1.29 -10.89
N LEU A 369 11.33 0.28 -11.56
CA LEU A 369 11.40 0.15 -13.02
C LEU A 369 10.59 1.26 -13.72
N GLY A 370 9.46 1.64 -13.13
CA GLY A 370 8.60 2.69 -13.69
C GLY A 370 9.16 4.10 -13.58
N ILE A 371 9.99 4.38 -12.56
CA ILE A 371 10.67 5.68 -12.44
C ILE A 371 12.09 5.67 -13.02
N ALA A 372 12.58 4.53 -13.53
CA ALA A 372 13.93 4.40 -14.04
C ALA A 372 14.19 5.40 -15.18
N ARG A 373 15.35 6.06 -15.14
CA ARG A 373 15.84 6.98 -16.18
C ARG A 373 14.90 8.15 -16.50
N LEU A 374 14.04 8.57 -15.57
CA LEU A 374 13.19 9.75 -15.76
C LEU A 374 13.92 11.06 -15.48
N GLY A 375 15.05 11.05 -14.78
CA GLY A 375 15.79 12.27 -14.44
C GLY A 375 14.90 13.29 -13.73
N PRO A 376 14.80 14.54 -14.24
CA PRO A 376 13.95 15.59 -13.67
C PRO A 376 12.46 15.23 -13.57
N MET A 377 11.98 14.27 -14.37
CA MET A 377 10.57 13.84 -14.37
C MET A 377 10.23 12.79 -13.31
N THR A 378 11.19 12.39 -12.45
CA THR A 378 11.01 11.32 -11.44
C THR A 378 9.86 11.65 -10.48
N SER A 379 9.71 12.89 -10.03
CA SER A 379 8.62 13.31 -9.14
C SER A 379 7.24 13.18 -9.80
N LYS A 380 7.11 13.59 -11.07
CA LYS A 380 5.88 13.41 -11.86
C LYS A 380 5.58 11.93 -12.12
N GLY A 381 6.63 11.14 -12.43
CA GLY A 381 6.53 9.69 -12.60
C GLY A 381 6.05 9.00 -11.34
N SER A 382 6.62 9.36 -10.19
CA SER A 382 6.16 8.86 -8.89
C SER A 382 4.70 9.23 -8.63
N GLY A 383 4.31 10.48 -8.86
CA GLY A 383 2.92 10.92 -8.70
C GLY A 383 1.95 10.11 -9.55
N LEU A 384 2.28 9.85 -10.83
CA LEU A 384 1.44 9.04 -11.73
C LEU A 384 1.33 7.59 -11.24
N ILE A 385 2.46 6.97 -10.87
CA ILE A 385 2.49 5.57 -10.42
C ILE A 385 1.72 5.42 -9.10
N MET A 386 1.87 6.37 -8.17
CA MET A 386 1.17 6.33 -6.88
C MET A 386 -0.33 6.63 -7.01
N THR A 387 -0.77 7.40 -8.01
CA THR A 387 -2.20 7.56 -8.33
C THR A 387 -2.84 6.21 -8.65
N ALA A 388 -2.11 5.32 -9.29
CA ALA A 388 -2.59 3.99 -9.68
C ALA A 388 -2.79 3.01 -8.49
N VAL A 389 -2.33 3.34 -7.28
CA VAL A 389 -2.65 2.59 -6.04
C VAL A 389 -4.17 2.50 -5.81
N TRP A 390 -4.96 3.38 -6.45
CA TRP A 390 -6.42 3.32 -6.48
C TRP A 390 -6.99 1.98 -7.00
N GLY A 391 -6.19 1.17 -7.68
CA GLY A 391 -6.55 -0.22 -8.03
C GLY A 391 -6.99 -1.04 -6.83
N GLY A 392 -6.45 -0.76 -5.63
CA GLY A 392 -6.87 -1.37 -4.36
C GLY A 392 -8.30 -1.04 -3.91
N ALA A 393 -8.92 0.02 -4.47
CA ALA A 393 -10.34 0.30 -4.27
C ALA A 393 -11.22 -0.41 -5.32
N LEU A 394 -10.80 -0.43 -6.57
CA LEU A 394 -11.66 -0.84 -7.68
C LEU A 394 -11.65 -2.36 -7.94
N ILE A 395 -10.47 -2.97 -7.97
CA ILE A 395 -10.35 -4.41 -8.33
C ILE A 395 -11.02 -5.31 -7.29
N PRO A 396 -10.87 -5.10 -5.96
CA PRO A 396 -11.59 -5.92 -4.98
C PRO A 396 -13.12 -5.82 -5.11
N VAL A 397 -13.64 -4.63 -5.38
CA VAL A 397 -15.08 -4.42 -5.62
C VAL A 397 -15.54 -5.18 -6.87
N PHE A 398 -14.75 -5.14 -7.95
CA PHE A 398 -15.06 -5.89 -9.18
C PHE A 398 -14.99 -7.39 -8.97
N ILE A 399 -14.01 -7.89 -8.20
CA ILE A 399 -13.94 -9.31 -7.82
C ILE A 399 -15.19 -9.71 -7.02
N GLY A 400 -15.58 -8.93 -6.01
CA GLY A 400 -16.79 -9.19 -5.23
C GLY A 400 -18.06 -9.21 -6.07
N TRP A 401 -18.21 -8.26 -7.00
CA TRP A 401 -19.33 -8.23 -7.94
C TRP A 401 -19.37 -9.49 -8.83
N LEU A 402 -18.22 -9.96 -9.29
CA LEU A 402 -18.15 -11.22 -10.05
C LEU A 402 -18.55 -12.43 -9.20
N VAL A 403 -18.13 -12.50 -7.93
CA VAL A 403 -18.55 -13.59 -7.02
C VAL A 403 -20.05 -13.60 -6.89
N ASP A 404 -20.68 -12.46 -6.62
CA ASP A 404 -22.13 -12.34 -6.40
C ASP A 404 -22.95 -12.70 -7.65
N ASN A 405 -22.42 -12.43 -8.85
CA ASN A 405 -23.13 -12.66 -10.13
C ASN A 405 -22.73 -13.96 -10.83
N THR A 406 -21.66 -14.62 -10.39
CA THR A 406 -21.16 -15.86 -10.99
C THR A 406 -20.73 -16.86 -9.91
N ASN A 407 -19.42 -16.96 -9.67
CA ASN A 407 -18.81 -17.77 -8.61
C ASN A 407 -17.34 -17.35 -8.38
N TYR A 408 -16.69 -17.95 -7.37
CA TYR A 408 -15.29 -17.65 -7.04
C TYR A 408 -14.32 -18.04 -8.16
N GLN A 409 -14.57 -19.10 -8.91
CA GLN A 409 -13.69 -19.56 -9.99
C GLN A 409 -13.59 -18.51 -11.09
N TRP A 410 -14.71 -17.91 -11.51
CA TRP A 410 -14.71 -16.81 -12.48
C TRP A 410 -14.12 -15.53 -11.89
N ALA A 411 -14.39 -15.24 -10.62
CA ALA A 411 -13.82 -14.09 -9.96
C ALA A 411 -12.28 -14.15 -9.86
N LEU A 412 -11.71 -15.35 -9.64
CA LEU A 412 -10.26 -15.57 -9.59
C LEU A 412 -9.57 -15.43 -10.96
N VAL A 413 -10.29 -15.38 -12.07
CA VAL A 413 -9.71 -15.04 -13.39
C VAL A 413 -9.16 -13.60 -13.39
N VAL A 414 -9.76 -12.69 -12.64
CA VAL A 414 -9.26 -11.29 -12.54
C VAL A 414 -7.84 -11.23 -11.98
N PRO A 415 -7.51 -11.84 -10.83
CA PRO A 415 -6.12 -11.99 -10.37
C PRO A 415 -5.17 -12.60 -11.40
N VAL A 416 -5.60 -13.63 -12.14
CA VAL A 416 -4.77 -14.25 -13.20
C VAL A 416 -4.38 -13.21 -14.26
N ILE A 417 -5.35 -12.46 -14.76
CA ILE A 417 -5.12 -11.39 -15.76
C ILE A 417 -4.16 -10.33 -15.20
N CYS A 418 -4.35 -9.91 -13.95
CA CYS A 418 -3.47 -8.95 -13.29
C CYS A 418 -2.03 -9.46 -13.20
N TYR A 419 -1.81 -10.70 -12.77
CA TYR A 419 -0.47 -11.28 -12.66
C TYR A 419 0.19 -11.52 -14.02
N LEU A 420 -0.56 -11.91 -15.05
CA LEU A 420 -0.04 -12.01 -16.41
C LEU A 420 0.40 -10.64 -16.95
N TYR A 421 -0.37 -9.58 -16.64
CA TYR A 421 0.07 -8.22 -16.97
C TYR A 421 1.37 -7.84 -16.24
N ILE A 422 1.50 -8.16 -14.95
CA ILE A 422 2.72 -7.92 -14.17
C ILE A 422 3.90 -8.70 -14.75
N ALA A 423 3.70 -9.95 -15.16
CA ALA A 423 4.71 -10.75 -15.84
C ALA A 423 5.14 -10.11 -17.17
N PHE A 424 4.19 -9.67 -18.00
CA PHE A 424 4.48 -8.92 -19.22
C PHE A 424 5.29 -7.64 -18.93
N TYR A 425 4.87 -6.85 -17.93
CA TYR A 425 5.61 -5.66 -17.54
C TYR A 425 7.04 -6.00 -17.10
N GLY A 426 7.21 -7.05 -16.30
CA GLY A 426 8.50 -7.51 -15.82
C GLY A 426 9.43 -7.98 -16.94
N PHE A 427 8.94 -8.71 -17.96
CA PHE A 427 9.80 -9.20 -19.04
C PHE A 427 10.03 -8.16 -20.15
N VAL A 428 9.04 -7.36 -20.48
CA VAL A 428 9.04 -6.50 -21.68
C VAL A 428 8.69 -5.04 -21.38
N GLY A 429 7.59 -4.81 -20.66
CA GLY A 429 6.97 -3.49 -20.55
C GLY A 429 7.80 -2.44 -19.80
N HIS A 430 8.71 -2.86 -18.93
CA HIS A 430 9.55 -1.98 -18.11
C HIS A 430 10.70 -1.32 -18.88
N LYS A 431 11.02 -1.78 -20.11
CA LYS A 431 12.16 -1.27 -20.86
C LYS A 431 11.92 0.18 -21.28
N PRO A 432 12.80 1.13 -20.89
CA PRO A 432 12.68 2.52 -21.30
C PRO A 432 12.80 2.65 -22.83
N THR A 433 11.79 3.21 -23.46
CA THR A 433 11.81 3.52 -24.91
C THR A 433 12.42 4.89 -25.20
N ARG A 434 12.50 5.75 -24.17
CA ARG A 434 13.15 7.06 -24.21
C ARG A 434 14.02 7.18 -22.98
N THR A 435 15.30 7.45 -23.17
CA THR A 435 16.24 7.81 -22.12
C THR A 435 16.42 9.32 -22.13
N VAL A 436 16.44 9.91 -20.94
CA VAL A 436 16.96 11.28 -20.79
C VAL A 436 18.46 11.15 -20.88
N THR A 437 19.03 11.38 -22.06
CA THR A 437 20.47 11.61 -22.21
C THR A 437 20.73 13.02 -21.70
N VAL A 438 21.43 13.11 -20.57
CA VAL A 438 22.02 14.35 -20.06
C VAL A 438 23.35 14.57 -20.76
#